data_46a439874a8a812e00d2cf582cd3df53
#
_entry.id   46a439874a8a812e00d2cf582cd3df53
#
_cell.length_a   1.000
_cell.length_b   1.000
_cell.length_c   1.000
_cell.angle_alpha   90.00
_cell.angle_beta   90.00
_cell.angle_gamma   90.00
#
_symmetry.space_group_name_H-M   'P 1'
#
loop_
_entity.id
_entity.type
_entity.pdbx_description
1 polymer ?
#
loop_
_entity_poly.entity_id
_entity_poly.type
_entity_poly.pdbx_seq_one_letter_code
_entity_poly.pdbx_strand_id
1 'polypeptide(L)'
;HLARERESLRRALAGPLPGRSAQVRMTPRPRPDLSDMPPGHRPKPGSVLILLHPWHDAWYLPLTRRTDTVFNHKGQISLPGGAREDDETPLQTALRETEEELGVPAERLDVLGALTPLFIPPSDFCIAPFVAVCDERPAWQPDPREVAEVLDVPLALLRDPAAVRQGNWVVRGIDVTAPYFAVGEHRVWGATAMVLSELLALFST
;
A
#
# COMPACT_ATOMS: atom_id res chain seq x y z
N HIS A 1 3.06 -24.39 3.72
CA HIS A 1 2.43 -23.64 2.63
C HIS A 1 3.03 -22.23 2.58
N LEU A 2 2.92 -21.44 3.64
CA LEU A 2 3.36 -20.03 3.70
C LEU A 2 4.85 -19.83 3.39
N ALA A 3 5.74 -20.72 3.85
CA ALA A 3 7.16 -20.63 3.54
C ALA A 3 7.46 -20.75 2.03
N ARG A 4 6.71 -21.59 1.31
CA ARG A 4 6.84 -21.70 -0.16
C ARG A 4 6.31 -20.48 -0.87
N GLU A 5 5.21 -19.92 -0.41
CA GLU A 5 4.65 -18.67 -0.97
C GLU A 5 5.59 -17.49 -0.75
N ARG A 6 6.19 -17.37 0.46
CA ARG A 6 7.22 -16.36 0.75
C ARG A 6 8.39 -16.45 -0.23
N GLU A 7 8.93 -17.65 -0.43
CA GLU A 7 10.06 -17.85 -1.35
C GLU A 7 9.66 -17.60 -2.81
N SER A 8 8.45 -17.99 -3.21
CA SER A 8 7.92 -17.68 -4.54
C SER A 8 7.77 -16.17 -4.74
N LEU A 9 7.24 -15.45 -3.74
CA LEU A 9 7.08 -14.01 -3.78
C LEU A 9 8.44 -13.30 -3.84
N ARG A 10 9.44 -13.75 -3.06
CA ARG A 10 10.81 -13.22 -3.13
C ARG A 10 11.39 -13.34 -4.55
N ARG A 11 11.23 -14.49 -5.18
CA ARG A 11 11.70 -14.71 -6.56
C ARG A 11 10.96 -13.84 -7.57
N ALA A 12 9.64 -13.70 -7.40
CA ALA A 12 8.82 -12.86 -8.27
C ALA A 12 9.22 -11.38 -8.16
N LEU A 13 9.50 -10.91 -6.94
CA LEU A 13 9.97 -9.53 -6.71
C LEU A 13 11.38 -9.25 -7.26
N ALA A 14 12.22 -10.28 -7.39
CA ALA A 14 13.54 -10.17 -8.01
C ALA A 14 13.51 -10.22 -9.55
N GLY A 15 12.38 -10.60 -10.13
CA GLY A 15 12.18 -10.71 -11.58
C GLY A 15 11.49 -9.48 -12.19
N PRO A 16 11.01 -9.61 -13.44
CA PRO A 16 10.20 -8.59 -14.08
C PRO A 16 8.88 -8.37 -13.32
N LEU A 17 8.64 -7.13 -12.93
CA LEU A 17 7.43 -6.77 -12.19
C LEU A 17 6.23 -6.58 -13.12
N PRO A 18 4.98 -6.88 -12.66
CA PRO A 18 3.76 -6.56 -13.39
C PRO A 18 3.61 -5.06 -13.68
N GLY A 19 4.10 -4.23 -12.77
CA GLY A 19 4.21 -2.80 -12.94
C GLY A 19 2.89 -2.09 -13.17
N ARG A 20 2.96 -1.07 -14.03
CA ARG A 20 1.83 -0.21 -14.35
C ARG A 20 0.62 -0.97 -14.91
N SER A 21 0.84 -2.05 -15.66
CA SER A 21 -0.27 -2.85 -16.21
C SER A 21 -1.16 -3.48 -15.15
N ALA A 22 -0.60 -3.82 -14.00
CA ALA A 22 -1.37 -4.29 -12.84
C ALA A 22 -1.96 -3.14 -12.03
N GLN A 23 -1.18 -2.06 -11.82
CA GLN A 23 -1.63 -0.88 -11.06
C GLN A 23 -2.86 -0.22 -11.70
N VAL A 24 -2.90 -0.11 -13.03
CA VAL A 24 -3.98 0.57 -13.77
C VAL A 24 -5.36 -0.06 -13.57
N ARG A 25 -5.44 -1.33 -13.18
CA ARG A 25 -6.71 -2.03 -12.89
C ARG A 25 -7.52 -1.36 -11.79
N MET A 26 -6.84 -0.68 -10.85
CA MET A 26 -7.46 0.00 -9.70
C MET A 26 -7.38 1.53 -9.82
N THR A 27 -7.11 2.05 -11.01
CA THR A 27 -6.94 3.49 -11.24
C THR A 27 -8.27 4.24 -11.12
N PRO A 28 -8.32 5.31 -10.31
CA PRO A 28 -9.43 6.27 -10.33
C PRO A 28 -9.55 7.00 -11.67
N ARG A 29 -10.77 7.34 -12.08
CA ARG A 29 -11.03 8.05 -13.34
C ARG A 29 -11.95 9.26 -13.11
N PRO A 30 -11.67 10.43 -13.70
CA PRO A 30 -10.53 10.74 -14.56
C PRO A 30 -9.20 10.77 -13.78
N ARG A 31 -8.13 10.42 -14.43
CA ARG A 31 -6.76 10.53 -13.89
C ARG A 31 -5.86 11.17 -14.94
N PRO A 32 -5.14 12.25 -14.60
CA PRO A 32 -4.07 12.77 -15.45
C PRO A 32 -3.04 11.68 -15.75
N ASP A 33 -2.52 11.63 -16.96
CA ASP A 33 -1.44 10.71 -17.30
C ASP A 33 -0.11 11.23 -16.71
N LEU A 34 0.87 10.33 -16.56
CA LEU A 34 2.24 10.71 -16.20
C LEU A 34 2.88 11.65 -17.23
N SER A 35 2.43 11.57 -18.50
CA SER A 35 2.81 12.50 -19.57
C SER A 35 2.36 13.94 -19.32
N ASP A 36 1.37 14.16 -18.43
CA ASP A 36 0.90 15.47 -18.07
C ASP A 36 1.78 16.16 -17.00
N MET A 37 2.78 15.45 -16.50
CA MET A 37 3.74 16.02 -15.57
C MET A 37 4.66 16.99 -16.32
N PRO A 38 4.78 18.25 -15.85
CA PRO A 38 5.65 19.23 -16.50
C PRO A 38 7.10 18.72 -16.63
N PRO A 39 7.79 18.99 -17.74
CA PRO A 39 9.19 18.65 -17.88
C PRO A 39 10.03 19.19 -16.71
N GLY A 40 10.85 18.32 -16.10
CA GLY A 40 11.68 18.68 -14.95
C GLY A 40 10.95 18.75 -13.60
N HIS A 41 9.65 18.48 -13.55
CA HIS A 41 8.92 18.35 -12.28
C HIS A 41 9.46 17.21 -11.44
N ARG A 42 9.62 17.48 -10.15
CA ARG A 42 10.08 16.48 -9.17
C ARG A 42 9.02 16.28 -8.11
N PRO A 43 8.25 15.20 -8.15
CA PRO A 43 7.26 14.91 -7.14
C PRO A 43 7.92 14.66 -5.78
N LYS A 44 7.16 14.85 -4.71
CA LYS A 44 7.59 14.58 -3.35
C LYS A 44 7.87 13.09 -3.19
N PRO A 45 9.02 12.68 -2.68
CA PRO A 45 9.31 11.27 -2.45
C PRO A 45 8.60 10.78 -1.19
N GLY A 46 8.02 9.59 -1.29
CA GLY A 46 7.44 8.86 -0.17
C GLY A 46 7.61 7.37 -0.34
N SER A 47 7.33 6.60 0.70
CA SER A 47 7.41 5.15 0.67
C SER A 47 6.31 4.52 1.49
N VAL A 48 5.92 3.31 1.11
CA VAL A 48 4.94 2.49 1.84
C VAL A 48 5.46 1.06 1.99
N LEU A 49 5.00 0.37 3.00
CA LEU A 49 5.33 -1.04 3.24
C LEU A 49 4.08 -1.91 3.16
N ILE A 50 4.14 -2.97 2.37
CA ILE A 50 3.22 -4.09 2.46
C ILE A 50 3.87 -5.09 3.42
N LEU A 51 3.38 -5.14 4.64
CA LEU A 51 3.85 -6.06 5.68
C LEU A 51 2.98 -7.30 5.70
N LEU A 52 3.51 -8.43 5.23
CA LEU A 52 2.81 -9.71 5.32
C LEU A 52 3.17 -10.40 6.64
N HIS A 53 2.18 -10.98 7.29
CA HIS A 53 2.38 -11.81 8.48
C HIS A 53 1.45 -13.02 8.48
N PRO A 54 1.86 -14.13 9.11
CA PRO A 54 1.01 -15.31 9.21
C PRO A 54 -0.05 -15.11 10.30
N TRP A 55 -1.29 -15.51 10.01
CA TRP A 55 -2.34 -15.68 10.99
C TRP A 55 -3.33 -16.72 10.50
N HIS A 56 -3.74 -17.65 11.37
CA HIS A 56 -4.64 -18.76 11.01
C HIS A 56 -4.22 -19.52 9.73
N ASP A 57 -2.93 -19.84 9.60
CA ASP A 57 -2.33 -20.53 8.44
C ASP A 57 -2.51 -19.81 7.09
N ALA A 58 -2.74 -18.49 7.12
CA ALA A 58 -2.90 -17.64 5.96
C ALA A 58 -2.08 -16.35 6.07
N TRP A 59 -1.81 -15.71 4.94
CA TRP A 59 -1.20 -14.39 4.91
C TRP A 59 -2.23 -13.30 5.18
N TYR A 60 -1.85 -12.38 6.05
CA TYR A 60 -2.55 -11.14 6.36
C TYR A 60 -1.64 -9.96 6.15
N LEU A 61 -2.21 -8.78 6.00
CA LEU A 61 -1.50 -7.52 5.98
C LEU A 61 -2.27 -6.43 6.73
N PRO A 62 -1.58 -5.54 7.47
CA PRO A 62 -2.23 -4.41 8.11
C PRO A 62 -2.47 -3.29 7.10
N LEU A 63 -3.66 -2.72 7.16
CA LEU A 63 -3.96 -1.40 6.62
C LEU A 63 -4.30 -0.47 7.79
N THR A 64 -3.97 0.80 7.66
CA THR A 64 -4.28 1.80 8.67
C THR A 64 -5.42 2.68 8.22
N ARG A 65 -6.35 2.98 9.13
CA ARG A 65 -7.31 4.07 8.95
C ARG A 65 -6.76 5.31 9.64
N ARG A 66 -6.57 6.36 8.88
CA ARG A 66 -6.06 7.64 9.41
C ARG A 66 -7.06 8.29 10.35
N THR A 67 -6.55 9.03 11.35
CA THR A 67 -7.38 9.80 12.26
C THR A 67 -8.09 10.94 11.53
N ASP A 68 -9.26 11.36 12.03
CA ASP A 68 -10.01 12.49 11.49
C ASP A 68 -9.35 13.86 11.79
N THR A 69 -8.34 13.87 12.65
CA THR A 69 -7.56 15.07 13.04
C THR A 69 -6.47 15.42 12.04
N VAL A 70 -6.08 14.49 11.18
CA VAL A 70 -5.10 14.75 10.12
C VAL A 70 -5.74 15.56 8.99
N PHE A 71 -5.23 16.74 8.72
CA PHE A 71 -5.81 17.74 7.80
C PHE A 71 -6.03 17.23 6.37
N ASN A 72 -5.22 16.26 5.93
CA ASN A 72 -5.33 15.60 4.63
C ASN A 72 -5.72 14.14 4.81
N HIS A 73 -6.71 13.66 4.02
CA HIS A 73 -7.09 12.25 3.92
C HIS A 73 -7.73 11.64 5.18
N LYS A 74 -8.63 12.39 5.85
CA LYS A 74 -9.44 11.89 6.98
C LYS A 74 -10.09 10.55 6.67
N GLY A 75 -9.91 9.59 7.58
CA GLY A 75 -10.54 8.28 7.48
C GLY A 75 -10.10 7.42 6.30
N GLN A 76 -9.08 7.84 5.54
CA GLN A 76 -8.55 7.07 4.41
C GLN A 76 -7.85 5.81 4.91
N ILE A 77 -8.08 4.71 4.19
CA ILE A 77 -7.39 3.44 4.42
C ILE A 77 -6.13 3.41 3.57
N SER A 78 -4.99 3.13 4.19
CA SER A 78 -3.70 3.11 3.50
C SER A 78 -2.77 2.04 4.05
N LEU A 79 -1.75 1.70 3.26
CA LEU A 79 -0.57 1.00 3.75
C LEU A 79 0.20 1.91 4.72
N PRO A 80 0.91 1.36 5.71
CA PRO A 80 1.82 2.14 6.52
C PRO A 80 2.89 2.78 5.63
N GLY A 81 3.18 4.05 5.88
CA GLY A 81 4.13 4.80 5.08
C GLY A 81 3.94 6.30 5.16
N GLY A 82 4.85 7.03 4.54
CA GLY A 82 4.83 8.48 4.57
C GLY A 82 5.90 9.15 3.70
N ALA A 83 6.13 10.42 3.97
CA ALA A 83 7.12 11.22 3.26
C ALA A 83 8.54 10.81 3.64
N ARG A 84 9.44 10.84 2.66
CA ARG A 84 10.86 10.64 2.90
C ARG A 84 11.43 11.85 3.65
N GLU A 85 12.17 11.59 4.70
CA GLU A 85 13.01 12.57 5.36
C GLU A 85 14.37 12.70 4.65
N ASP A 86 15.06 13.82 4.91
CA ASP A 86 16.40 14.05 4.36
C ASP A 86 17.34 12.91 4.77
N ASP A 87 18.20 12.52 3.83
CA ASP A 87 19.21 11.45 3.99
C ASP A 87 18.68 10.00 4.10
N GLU A 88 17.36 9.79 4.08
CA GLU A 88 16.81 8.43 4.04
C GLU A 88 16.84 7.81 2.63
N THR A 89 17.11 6.51 2.57
CA THR A 89 16.75 5.72 1.41
C THR A 89 15.24 5.46 1.39
N PRO A 90 14.63 5.18 0.24
CA PRO A 90 13.20 4.84 0.19
C PRO A 90 12.81 3.68 1.11
N LEU A 91 13.65 2.66 1.24
CA LEU A 91 13.42 1.54 2.15
C LEU A 91 13.45 1.98 3.62
N GLN A 92 14.41 2.81 4.00
CA GLN A 92 14.48 3.34 5.37
C GLN A 92 13.22 4.12 5.74
N THR A 93 12.69 4.94 4.82
CA THR A 93 11.41 5.62 5.02
C THR A 93 10.26 4.64 5.28
N ALA A 94 10.12 3.60 4.45
CA ALA A 94 9.05 2.61 4.62
C ALA A 94 9.14 1.87 5.96
N LEU A 95 10.34 1.52 6.40
CA LEU A 95 10.58 0.83 7.67
C LEU A 95 10.31 1.76 8.88
N ARG A 96 10.82 2.99 8.85
CA ARG A 96 10.60 3.99 9.92
C ARG A 96 9.11 4.29 10.11
N GLU A 97 8.41 4.58 9.03
CA GLU A 97 6.97 4.87 9.08
C GLU A 97 6.16 3.68 9.61
N THR A 98 6.54 2.45 9.24
CA THR A 98 5.89 1.25 9.76
C THR A 98 6.11 1.09 11.27
N GLU A 99 7.31 1.39 11.77
CA GLU A 99 7.58 1.36 13.20
C GLU A 99 6.83 2.46 13.94
N GLU A 100 6.81 3.69 13.41
CA GLU A 100 6.10 4.82 14.01
C GLU A 100 4.58 4.60 14.05
N GLU A 101 3.98 4.14 12.94
CA GLU A 101 2.54 3.97 12.84
C GLU A 101 2.01 2.69 13.52
N LEU A 102 2.78 1.59 13.52
CA LEU A 102 2.32 0.27 13.95
C LEU A 102 3.11 -0.37 15.10
N GLY A 103 4.25 0.22 15.48
CA GLY A 103 5.13 -0.31 16.52
C GLY A 103 5.88 -1.58 16.13
N VAL A 104 6.14 -1.79 14.83
CA VAL A 104 6.88 -2.96 14.34
C VAL A 104 8.30 -2.56 13.94
N PRO A 105 9.32 -2.92 14.75
CA PRO A 105 10.70 -2.53 14.47
C PRO A 105 11.25 -3.25 13.23
N ALA A 106 12.14 -2.57 12.51
CA ALA A 106 12.72 -3.06 11.25
C ALA A 106 13.45 -4.40 11.39
N GLU A 107 14.04 -4.68 12.56
CA GLU A 107 14.79 -5.92 12.83
C GLU A 107 13.90 -7.17 12.82
N ARG A 108 12.59 -7.00 12.96
CA ARG A 108 11.61 -8.10 12.87
C ARG A 108 11.14 -8.38 11.44
N LEU A 109 11.59 -7.58 10.49
CA LEU A 109 11.09 -7.60 9.11
C LEU A 109 12.13 -8.19 8.15
N ASP A 110 11.71 -9.20 7.41
CA ASP A 110 12.44 -9.72 6.27
C ASP A 110 11.94 -9.03 4.99
N VAL A 111 12.73 -8.10 4.47
CA VAL A 111 12.41 -7.36 3.24
C VAL A 111 12.58 -8.27 2.03
N LEU A 112 11.50 -8.54 1.32
CA LEU A 112 11.51 -9.41 0.14
C LEU A 112 11.90 -8.69 -1.14
N GLY A 113 11.54 -7.41 -1.26
CA GLY A 113 11.83 -6.60 -2.44
C GLY A 113 10.94 -5.36 -2.55
N ALA A 114 11.01 -4.72 -3.71
CA ALA A 114 10.24 -3.53 -4.05
C ALA A 114 9.27 -3.80 -5.19
N LEU A 115 8.15 -3.08 -5.20
CA LEU A 115 7.22 -2.97 -6.32
C LEU A 115 7.53 -1.71 -7.15
N THR A 116 6.77 -1.51 -8.20
CA THR A 116 6.94 -0.37 -9.11
C THR A 116 6.52 0.93 -8.43
N PRO A 117 7.35 1.98 -8.46
CA PRO A 117 6.97 3.29 -7.96
C PRO A 117 5.70 3.83 -8.62
N LEU A 118 4.90 4.55 -7.84
CA LEU A 118 3.61 5.09 -8.27
C LEU A 118 3.56 6.59 -8.01
N PHE A 119 3.31 7.37 -9.08
CA PHE A 119 3.01 8.80 -8.96
C PHE A 119 1.53 9.03 -8.65
N ILE A 120 1.26 9.94 -7.71
CA ILE A 120 -0.08 10.27 -7.23
C ILE A 120 -0.34 11.76 -7.49
N PRO A 121 -0.94 12.13 -8.63
CA PRO A 121 -1.11 13.52 -9.04
C PRO A 121 -1.79 14.42 -8.00
N PRO A 122 -2.89 14.00 -7.32
CA PRO A 122 -3.57 14.87 -6.37
C PRO A 122 -2.73 15.31 -5.17
N SER A 123 -1.77 14.50 -4.73
CA SER A 123 -0.90 14.80 -3.60
C SER A 123 0.50 15.22 -4.00
N ASP A 124 0.84 15.06 -5.27
CA ASP A 124 2.18 15.27 -5.82
C ASP A 124 3.26 14.36 -5.19
N PHE A 125 2.88 13.18 -4.75
CA PHE A 125 3.80 12.19 -4.25
C PHE A 125 4.17 11.16 -5.33
N CYS A 126 5.44 10.75 -5.35
CA CYS A 126 5.87 9.50 -5.97
C CYS A 126 6.25 8.54 -4.84
N ILE A 127 5.48 7.47 -4.68
CA ILE A 127 5.69 6.49 -3.62
C ILE A 127 6.48 5.29 -4.13
N ALA A 128 7.43 4.83 -3.32
CA ALA A 128 8.17 3.58 -3.51
C ALA A 128 7.58 2.50 -2.60
N PRO A 129 6.89 1.48 -3.14
CA PRO A 129 6.33 0.40 -2.34
C PRO A 129 7.36 -0.70 -2.11
N PHE A 130 7.40 -1.21 -0.87
CA PHE A 130 8.22 -2.36 -0.49
C PHE A 130 7.33 -3.47 0.06
N VAL A 131 7.83 -4.69 -0.03
CA VAL A 131 7.17 -5.88 0.54
C VAL A 131 8.10 -6.50 1.56
N ALA A 132 7.60 -6.71 2.76
CA ALA A 132 8.31 -7.40 3.83
C ALA A 132 7.42 -8.44 4.50
N VAL A 133 8.05 -9.38 5.19
CA VAL A 133 7.39 -10.44 5.96
C VAL A 133 7.84 -10.35 7.41
N CYS A 134 6.91 -10.50 8.33
CA CYS A 134 7.16 -10.81 9.73
C CYS A 134 6.88 -12.30 9.97
N ASP A 135 7.72 -12.98 10.74
CA ASP A 135 7.56 -14.43 10.99
C ASP A 135 6.37 -14.76 11.90
N GLU A 136 5.91 -13.79 12.67
CA GLU A 136 4.78 -13.89 13.58
C GLU A 136 3.83 -12.72 13.38
N ARG A 137 2.56 -12.89 13.75
CA ARG A 137 1.63 -11.77 13.82
C ARG A 137 2.11 -10.74 14.84
N PRO A 138 2.39 -9.50 14.43
CA PRO A 138 2.81 -8.47 15.38
C PRO A 138 1.69 -8.11 16.37
N ALA A 139 2.08 -7.76 17.59
CA ALA A 139 1.19 -7.03 18.49
C ALA A 139 1.19 -5.57 18.05
N TRP A 140 0.14 -5.15 17.37
CA TRP A 140 0.03 -3.78 16.86
C TRP A 140 0.06 -2.76 18.01
N GLN A 141 0.90 -1.74 17.86
CA GLN A 141 0.98 -0.59 18.75
C GLN A 141 0.79 0.69 17.94
N PRO A 142 -0.45 0.96 17.50
CA PRO A 142 -0.73 2.10 16.63
C PRO A 142 -0.48 3.42 17.38
N ASP A 143 0.13 4.39 16.68
CA ASP A 143 0.21 5.76 17.18
C ASP A 143 -1.19 6.40 17.10
N PRO A 144 -1.83 6.71 18.25
CA PRO A 144 -3.19 7.24 18.26
C PRO A 144 -3.32 8.64 17.65
N ARG A 145 -2.20 9.32 17.40
CA ARG A 145 -2.20 10.63 16.73
C ARG A 145 -2.42 10.50 15.23
N GLU A 146 -2.00 9.38 14.64
CA GLU A 146 -2.04 9.16 13.18
C GLU A 146 -2.98 8.03 12.77
N VAL A 147 -3.05 6.98 13.57
CA VAL A 147 -3.78 5.74 13.26
C VAL A 147 -4.98 5.61 14.19
N ALA A 148 -6.17 5.71 13.64
CA ALA A 148 -7.41 5.49 14.37
C ALA A 148 -7.76 3.99 14.51
N GLU A 149 -7.35 3.18 13.53
CA GLU A 149 -7.67 1.75 13.49
C GLU A 149 -6.63 1.00 12.62
N VAL A 150 -6.28 -0.20 13.04
CA VAL A 150 -5.50 -1.15 12.23
C VAL A 150 -6.45 -2.22 11.72
N LEU A 151 -6.56 -2.33 10.41
CA LEU A 151 -7.32 -3.38 9.73
C LEU A 151 -6.37 -4.52 9.38
N ASP A 152 -6.58 -5.68 9.99
CA ASP A 152 -5.80 -6.87 9.69
C ASP A 152 -6.51 -7.66 8.58
N VAL A 153 -6.04 -7.49 7.35
CA VAL A 153 -6.74 -7.91 6.13
C VAL A 153 -6.18 -9.23 5.61
N PRO A 154 -7.00 -10.30 5.49
CA PRO A 154 -6.55 -11.53 4.88
C PRO A 154 -6.23 -11.31 3.39
N LEU A 155 -5.04 -11.76 2.95
CA LEU A 155 -4.63 -11.65 1.55
C LEU A 155 -5.62 -12.37 0.62
N ALA A 156 -6.23 -13.46 1.09
CA ALA A 156 -7.23 -14.22 0.36
C ALA A 156 -8.47 -13.37 0.00
N LEU A 157 -8.88 -12.46 0.89
CA LEU A 157 -9.99 -11.54 0.62
C LEU A 157 -9.66 -10.61 -0.56
N LEU A 158 -8.44 -10.06 -0.60
CA LEU A 158 -8.02 -9.18 -1.69
C LEU A 158 -7.86 -9.91 -3.03
N ARG A 159 -7.63 -11.22 -2.98
CA ARG A 159 -7.54 -12.09 -4.17
C ARG A 159 -8.90 -12.53 -4.70
N ASP A 160 -9.96 -12.36 -3.93
CA ASP A 160 -11.31 -12.67 -4.36
C ASP A 160 -11.82 -11.57 -5.31
N PRO A 161 -12.15 -11.90 -6.58
CA PRO A 161 -12.71 -10.92 -7.51
C PRO A 161 -14.00 -10.26 -7.00
N ALA A 162 -14.77 -10.94 -6.15
CA ALA A 162 -15.99 -10.40 -5.55
C ALA A 162 -15.73 -9.26 -4.56
N ALA A 163 -14.50 -9.14 -4.04
CA ALA A 163 -14.10 -8.03 -3.18
C ALA A 163 -13.90 -6.72 -3.95
N VAL A 164 -13.73 -6.77 -5.27
CA VAL A 164 -13.55 -5.59 -6.11
C VAL A 164 -14.92 -5.02 -6.50
N ARG A 165 -15.15 -3.76 -6.13
CA ARG A 165 -16.39 -3.02 -6.42
C ARG A 165 -16.06 -1.65 -7.02
N GLN A 166 -17.08 -0.96 -7.53
CA GLN A 166 -16.98 0.42 -8.03
C GLN A 166 -17.59 1.40 -7.03
N GLY A 167 -16.95 2.57 -6.88
CA GLY A 167 -17.42 3.64 -6.01
C GLY A 167 -17.14 5.01 -6.59
N ASN A 168 -17.76 6.03 -5.99
CA ASN A 168 -17.60 7.42 -6.38
C ASN A 168 -17.05 8.24 -5.20
N TRP A 169 -16.18 9.17 -5.51
CA TRP A 169 -15.55 10.11 -4.57
C TRP A 169 -15.46 11.49 -5.18
N VAL A 170 -15.30 12.49 -4.32
CA VAL A 170 -14.92 13.84 -4.74
C VAL A 170 -13.46 14.07 -4.30
N VAL A 171 -12.57 14.27 -5.25
CA VAL A 171 -11.15 14.54 -5.02
C VAL A 171 -10.82 15.94 -5.53
N ARG A 172 -10.52 16.85 -4.60
CA ARG A 172 -10.23 18.26 -4.91
C ARG A 172 -11.31 18.91 -5.79
N GLY A 173 -12.58 18.63 -5.49
CA GLY A 173 -13.72 19.17 -6.23
C GLY A 173 -14.03 18.49 -7.57
N ILE A 174 -13.34 17.41 -7.89
CA ILE A 174 -13.55 16.62 -9.11
C ILE A 174 -14.24 15.31 -8.73
N ASP A 175 -15.33 14.98 -9.42
CA ASP A 175 -15.99 13.69 -9.29
C ASP A 175 -15.12 12.59 -9.90
N VAL A 176 -14.82 11.58 -9.08
CA VAL A 176 -13.94 10.46 -9.43
C VAL A 176 -14.67 9.15 -9.21
N THR A 177 -14.67 8.30 -10.22
CA THR A 177 -15.10 6.89 -10.10
C THR A 177 -13.89 6.00 -10.03
N ALA A 178 -13.85 5.07 -9.07
CA ALA A 178 -12.73 4.16 -8.91
C ALA A 178 -13.16 2.75 -8.51
N PRO A 179 -12.41 1.71 -8.93
CA PRO A 179 -12.48 0.42 -8.31
C PRO A 179 -11.95 0.51 -6.86
N TYR A 180 -12.49 -0.31 -5.97
CA TYR A 180 -12.01 -0.44 -4.61
C TYR A 180 -12.12 -1.88 -4.11
N PHE A 181 -11.25 -2.25 -3.16
CA PHE A 181 -11.42 -3.48 -2.40
C PHE A 181 -12.38 -3.23 -1.22
N ALA A 182 -13.44 -4.02 -1.14
CA ALA A 182 -14.36 -3.99 -0.02
C ALA A 182 -13.79 -4.81 1.14
N VAL A 183 -13.42 -4.14 2.23
CA VAL A 183 -12.86 -4.74 3.44
C VAL A 183 -13.80 -4.40 4.60
N GLY A 184 -14.74 -5.30 4.92
CA GLY A 184 -15.80 -4.98 5.86
C GLY A 184 -16.59 -3.75 5.41
N GLU A 185 -16.68 -2.74 6.27
CA GLU A 185 -17.32 -1.45 5.97
C GLU A 185 -16.39 -0.48 5.22
N HIS A 186 -15.12 -0.82 5.08
CA HIS A 186 -14.12 0.06 4.51
C HIS A 186 -13.97 -0.14 3.01
N ARG A 187 -13.60 0.94 2.34
CA ARG A 187 -13.32 0.97 0.90
C ARG A 187 -11.85 1.31 0.69
N VAL A 188 -11.08 0.34 0.22
CA VAL A 188 -9.65 0.52 -0.09
C VAL A 188 -9.51 0.87 -1.56
N TRP A 189 -9.15 2.10 -1.88
CA TRP A 189 -9.09 2.62 -3.25
C TRP A 189 -7.85 3.50 -3.47
N GLY A 190 -7.71 4.07 -4.65
CA GLY A 190 -6.62 4.99 -5.00
C GLY A 190 -5.25 4.32 -5.00
N ALA A 191 -4.23 5.04 -4.56
CA ALA A 191 -2.85 4.57 -4.59
C ALA A 191 -2.65 3.24 -3.84
N THR A 192 -3.27 3.07 -2.68
CA THR A 192 -3.21 1.83 -1.90
C THR A 192 -3.75 0.64 -2.71
N ALA A 193 -4.92 0.78 -3.33
CA ALA A 193 -5.48 -0.28 -4.16
C ALA A 193 -4.64 -0.56 -5.41
N MET A 194 -4.03 0.45 -6.01
CA MET A 194 -3.15 0.28 -7.18
C MET A 194 -1.87 -0.49 -6.81
N VAL A 195 -1.26 -0.20 -5.67
CA VAL A 195 -0.08 -0.92 -5.15
C VAL A 195 -0.45 -2.36 -4.81
N LEU A 196 -1.56 -2.58 -4.12
CA LEU A 196 -2.05 -3.92 -3.80
C LEU A 196 -2.37 -4.73 -5.07
N SER A 197 -2.93 -4.11 -6.11
CA SER A 197 -3.20 -4.78 -7.39
C SER A 197 -1.92 -5.33 -8.04
N GLU A 198 -0.81 -4.62 -7.94
CA GLU A 198 0.49 -5.11 -8.43
C GLU A 198 1.00 -6.29 -7.59
N LEU A 199 0.92 -6.21 -6.25
CA LEU A 199 1.27 -7.33 -5.38
C LEU A 199 0.47 -8.58 -5.75
N LEU A 200 -0.86 -8.45 -5.88
CA LEU A 200 -1.76 -9.58 -6.15
C LEU A 200 -1.45 -10.24 -7.49
N ALA A 201 -1.00 -9.48 -8.48
CA ALA A 201 -0.60 -10.03 -9.78
C ALA A 201 0.61 -10.98 -9.68
N LEU A 202 1.47 -10.84 -8.67
CA LEU A 202 2.60 -11.74 -8.42
C LEU A 202 2.17 -13.12 -7.90
N PHE A 203 0.98 -13.25 -7.33
CA PHE A 203 0.42 -14.52 -6.88
C PHE A 203 -0.39 -15.25 -7.96
N SER A 204 -0.58 -14.62 -9.12
CA SER A 204 -1.40 -15.18 -10.22
C SER A 204 -0.54 -15.88 -11.29
N THR A 205 0.76 -15.90 -11.09
CA THR A 205 1.78 -16.59 -11.92
C THR A 205 2.27 -17.88 -11.19
#